data_d78358b7d8f377ae2ec7a0856865e2f5
#
_entry.id   d78358b7d8f377ae2ec7a0856865e2f5
#
_cell.length_a   1.000
_cell.length_b   1.000
_cell.length_c   1.000
_cell.angle_alpha   90.00
_cell.angle_beta   90.00
_cell.angle_gamma   90.00
#
_symmetry.space_group_name_H-M   'P 1'
#
loop_
_entity.id
_entity.type
_entity.pdbx_description
1 polymer ?
#
loop_
_entity_poly.entity_id
_entity_poly.type
_entity_poly.pdbx_seq_one_letter_code
_entity_poly.pdbx_strand_id
1 'polypeptide(L)'
;MEAIDTLPSTELENRWARVRKYLAADLPAVQGVMVMSRTLIFWLTGHWGNGLFWLPMEGEPVLMLRKGLERAKLESPVESILPFRSPGQVPKILAEMGQVVPTVVGVDMGNISWAAGQALTSRLEHMQFVSADQALARARAVKTQWELATLRLAGERHSQSLIEKVTEMIEPGMSERDIAKAVWTAMYDLGHQGQIRMNGPGEELYLGVVAAGDSGNYPTVTNGPVGYRGAHPGVPQMGYAGQIWQKNQPLIVDTVFQLEGYHTDKTQVYFGGQSRNVPEELKNAHTMCQEIHSWLADNLRPGAKPSELYSQCLDMVQKQGWENGFMGLGQNQVPFVGHGIGIYVDDWPALAAKFDTPLEEDMVLALEPKIGIPGQGMVGVENTFQVTSQGGVSLTGEAEDILCL
;
A
#
# COMPACT_ATOMS: atom_id res chain seq x y z
N MET A 1 -29.00 -6.11 -16.52
CA MET A 1 -28.15 -5.66 -15.40
C MET A 1 -26.87 -5.11 -16.01
N GLU A 2 -26.41 -4.01 -15.50
CA GLU A 2 -25.17 -3.36 -15.94
C GLU A 2 -24.14 -3.42 -14.79
N ALA A 3 -22.86 -3.41 -15.11
CA ALA A 3 -21.81 -3.25 -14.12
C ALA A 3 -21.80 -1.80 -13.61
N ILE A 4 -21.25 -1.60 -12.40
CA ILE A 4 -21.05 -0.24 -11.86
C ILE A 4 -19.98 0.46 -12.69
N ASP A 5 -18.87 -0.24 -12.94
CA ASP A 5 -17.74 0.18 -13.74
C ASP A 5 -17.00 -1.03 -14.29
N THR A 6 -16.28 -0.86 -15.39
CA THR A 6 -15.44 -1.91 -15.99
C THR A 6 -14.09 -1.34 -16.38
N LEU A 7 -13.02 -2.10 -16.08
CA LEU A 7 -11.70 -1.74 -16.60
C LEU A 7 -11.69 -1.81 -18.13
N PRO A 8 -11.06 -0.86 -18.83
CA PRO A 8 -10.83 -0.98 -20.26
C PRO A 8 -10.02 -2.25 -20.59
N SER A 9 -10.34 -2.93 -21.68
CA SER A 9 -9.56 -4.11 -22.15
C SER A 9 -8.07 -3.75 -22.35
N THR A 10 -7.81 -2.58 -22.93
CA THR A 10 -6.45 -2.06 -23.14
C THR A 10 -5.66 -1.89 -21.85
N GLU A 11 -6.34 -1.57 -20.74
CA GLU A 11 -5.71 -1.50 -19.43
C GLU A 11 -5.25 -2.88 -18.94
N LEU A 12 -6.10 -3.90 -19.09
CA LEU A 12 -5.73 -5.28 -18.75
C LEU A 12 -4.59 -5.80 -19.62
N GLU A 13 -4.64 -5.54 -20.93
CA GLU A 13 -3.57 -5.90 -21.87
C GLU A 13 -2.22 -5.29 -21.44
N ASN A 14 -2.21 -4.04 -21.03
CA ASN A 14 -1.01 -3.36 -20.50
C ASN A 14 -0.48 -4.05 -19.23
N ARG A 15 -1.36 -4.45 -18.31
CA ARG A 15 -0.98 -5.19 -17.10
C ARG A 15 -0.44 -6.58 -17.44
N TRP A 16 -1.09 -7.32 -18.34
CA TRP A 16 -0.62 -8.63 -18.78
C TRP A 16 0.73 -8.55 -19.49
N ALA A 17 0.91 -7.59 -20.38
CA ALA A 17 2.21 -7.37 -21.06
C ALA A 17 3.33 -7.10 -20.04
N ARG A 18 3.03 -6.31 -19.01
CA ARG A 18 3.99 -6.00 -17.95
C ARG A 18 4.33 -7.23 -17.10
N VAL A 19 3.32 -8.04 -16.70
CA VAL A 19 3.56 -9.30 -16.01
C VAL A 19 4.42 -10.23 -16.85
N ARG A 20 4.12 -10.40 -18.15
CA ARG A 20 4.92 -11.20 -19.09
C ARG A 20 6.37 -10.70 -19.20
N LYS A 21 6.57 -9.36 -19.25
CA LYS A 21 7.91 -8.74 -19.27
C LYS A 21 8.75 -9.20 -18.08
N TYR A 22 8.19 -9.10 -16.85
CA TYR A 22 8.95 -9.45 -15.65
C TYR A 22 9.07 -10.97 -15.45
N LEU A 23 8.07 -11.76 -15.83
CA LEU A 23 8.21 -13.22 -15.85
C LEU A 23 9.33 -13.67 -16.80
N ALA A 24 9.42 -13.10 -17.99
CA ALA A 24 10.48 -13.41 -18.96
C ALA A 24 11.88 -13.06 -18.41
N ALA A 25 11.98 -11.94 -17.68
CA ALA A 25 13.24 -11.49 -17.11
C ALA A 25 13.69 -12.30 -15.90
N ASP A 26 12.77 -12.59 -14.97
CA ASP A 26 13.08 -13.17 -13.68
C ASP A 26 12.97 -14.71 -13.68
N LEU A 27 12.09 -15.28 -14.51
CA LEU A 27 11.73 -16.69 -14.56
C LEU A 27 11.61 -17.21 -16.00
N PRO A 28 12.70 -17.23 -16.78
CA PRO A 28 12.65 -17.50 -18.23
C PRO A 28 12.13 -18.90 -18.60
N ALA A 29 12.06 -19.84 -17.66
CA ALA A 29 11.56 -21.18 -17.89
C ALA A 29 10.04 -21.31 -17.73
N VAL A 30 9.34 -20.30 -17.17
CA VAL A 30 7.88 -20.39 -16.95
C VAL A 30 7.12 -20.20 -18.25
N GLN A 31 6.04 -20.95 -18.39
CA GLN A 31 5.14 -20.90 -19.56
C GLN A 31 3.92 -19.98 -19.29
N GLY A 32 3.83 -19.41 -18.10
CA GLY A 32 2.81 -18.47 -17.66
C GLY A 32 2.67 -18.44 -16.15
N VAL A 33 1.70 -17.70 -15.66
CA VAL A 33 1.41 -17.56 -14.23
C VAL A 33 -0.03 -17.93 -13.90
N MET A 34 -0.21 -18.73 -12.83
CA MET A 34 -1.50 -19.00 -12.18
C MET A 34 -1.65 -18.10 -10.96
N VAL A 35 -2.65 -17.25 -10.94
CA VAL A 35 -2.97 -16.35 -9.83
C VAL A 35 -4.22 -16.81 -9.12
N MET A 36 -4.15 -16.93 -7.80
CA MET A 36 -5.25 -17.42 -6.97
C MET A 36 -5.68 -16.41 -5.90
N SER A 37 -4.87 -15.41 -5.56
CA SER A 37 -5.28 -14.34 -4.63
C SER A 37 -6.34 -13.44 -5.28
N ARG A 38 -7.37 -13.09 -4.49
CA ARG A 38 -8.49 -12.28 -5.01
C ARG A 38 -8.07 -10.88 -5.44
N THR A 39 -7.11 -10.30 -4.73
CA THR A 39 -6.59 -8.97 -5.04
C THR A 39 -5.89 -8.95 -6.40
N LEU A 40 -5.04 -9.95 -6.66
CA LEU A 40 -4.36 -10.06 -7.96
C LEU A 40 -5.30 -10.50 -9.08
N ILE A 41 -6.29 -11.36 -8.80
CA ILE A 41 -7.35 -11.67 -9.77
C ILE A 41 -8.08 -10.36 -10.15
N PHE A 42 -8.48 -9.54 -9.18
CA PHE A 42 -9.08 -8.22 -9.46
C PHE A 42 -8.15 -7.34 -10.31
N TRP A 43 -6.89 -7.23 -9.92
CA TRP A 43 -5.92 -6.40 -10.64
C TRP A 43 -5.71 -6.85 -12.09
N LEU A 44 -5.75 -8.16 -12.35
CA LEU A 44 -5.52 -8.73 -13.69
C LEU A 44 -6.79 -8.94 -14.52
N THR A 45 -7.98 -8.79 -13.92
CA THR A 45 -9.24 -9.12 -14.61
C THR A 45 -10.36 -8.09 -14.45
N GLY A 46 -10.23 -7.14 -13.52
CA GLY A 46 -11.31 -6.22 -13.16
C GLY A 46 -12.41 -6.83 -12.29
N HIS A 47 -12.34 -8.14 -11.99
CA HIS A 47 -13.37 -8.82 -11.20
C HIS A 47 -12.82 -9.37 -9.87
N TRP A 48 -13.50 -9.08 -8.76
CA TRP A 48 -13.17 -9.61 -7.42
C TRP A 48 -13.65 -11.07 -7.28
N GLY A 49 -12.93 -11.98 -7.93
CA GLY A 49 -13.33 -13.38 -8.06
C GLY A 49 -12.68 -14.33 -7.06
N ASN A 50 -13.32 -15.48 -6.88
CA ASN A 50 -12.76 -16.64 -6.18
C ASN A 50 -12.55 -17.78 -7.19
N GLY A 51 -11.31 -18.00 -7.57
CA GLY A 51 -10.98 -18.99 -8.60
C GLY A 51 -9.49 -19.05 -8.89
N LEU A 52 -9.16 -19.14 -10.14
CA LEU A 52 -7.81 -19.13 -10.69
C LEU A 52 -7.81 -18.30 -11.98
N PHE A 53 -6.86 -17.40 -12.10
CA PHE A 53 -6.56 -16.71 -13.36
C PHE A 53 -5.29 -17.30 -13.95
N TRP A 54 -5.35 -17.75 -15.19
CA TRP A 54 -4.22 -18.23 -15.96
C TRP A 54 -3.81 -17.17 -16.98
N LEU A 55 -2.59 -16.69 -16.88
CA LEU A 55 -1.97 -15.83 -17.89
C LEU A 55 -0.81 -16.56 -18.54
N PRO A 56 -0.95 -17.08 -19.77
CA PRO A 56 0.14 -17.70 -20.50
C PRO A 56 1.16 -16.65 -20.95
N MET A 57 2.41 -17.07 -21.21
CA MET A 57 3.42 -16.19 -21.81
C MET A 57 3.00 -15.72 -23.21
N GLU A 58 2.30 -16.57 -23.95
CA GLU A 58 1.74 -16.28 -25.27
C GLU A 58 0.27 -16.76 -25.33
N GLY A 59 -0.59 -15.99 -26.01
CA GLY A 59 -2.01 -16.31 -26.16
C GLY A 59 -2.92 -15.66 -25.12
N GLU A 60 -4.20 -16.04 -25.14
CA GLU A 60 -5.27 -15.42 -24.38
C GLU A 60 -5.34 -15.96 -22.95
N PRO A 61 -5.54 -15.07 -21.95
CA PRO A 61 -5.72 -15.48 -20.56
C PRO A 61 -7.08 -16.12 -20.32
N VAL A 62 -7.17 -16.88 -19.21
CA VAL A 62 -8.39 -17.57 -18.82
C VAL A 62 -8.72 -17.30 -17.36
N LEU A 63 -9.91 -16.77 -17.10
CA LEU A 63 -10.44 -16.62 -15.75
C LEU A 63 -11.34 -17.80 -15.40
N MET A 64 -10.95 -18.59 -14.42
CA MET A 64 -11.69 -19.77 -13.95
C MET A 64 -12.30 -19.50 -12.57
N LEU A 65 -13.62 -19.51 -12.44
CA LEU A 65 -14.33 -19.08 -11.24
C LEU A 65 -15.13 -20.20 -10.58
N ARG A 66 -15.05 -20.27 -9.25
CA ARG A 66 -15.87 -21.19 -8.43
C ARG A 66 -17.30 -20.70 -8.25
N LYS A 67 -17.48 -19.37 -8.26
CA LYS A 67 -18.77 -18.69 -8.07
C LYS A 67 -18.73 -17.31 -8.70
N GLY A 68 -19.89 -16.77 -9.06
CA GLY A 68 -20.00 -15.40 -9.56
C GLY A 68 -19.73 -15.26 -11.07
N LEU A 69 -19.88 -16.34 -11.85
CA LEU A 69 -19.61 -16.34 -13.30
C LEU A 69 -20.39 -15.24 -14.04
N GLU A 70 -21.69 -15.09 -13.75
CA GLU A 70 -22.53 -14.09 -14.43
C GLU A 70 -22.13 -12.65 -14.06
N ARG A 71 -21.72 -12.45 -12.82
CA ARG A 71 -21.20 -11.15 -12.38
C ARG A 71 -19.86 -10.83 -13.03
N ALA A 72 -18.97 -11.81 -13.12
CA ALA A 72 -17.68 -11.64 -13.79
C ALA A 72 -17.82 -11.24 -15.26
N LYS A 73 -18.78 -11.81 -15.97
CA LYS A 73 -19.10 -11.44 -17.36
C LYS A 73 -19.63 -10.00 -17.51
N LEU A 74 -20.17 -9.41 -16.44
CA LEU A 74 -20.58 -8.01 -16.43
C LEU A 74 -19.42 -7.07 -16.11
N GLU A 75 -18.50 -7.47 -15.22
CA GLU A 75 -17.46 -6.61 -14.65
C GLU A 75 -16.12 -6.72 -15.37
N SER A 76 -15.82 -7.88 -15.97
CA SER A 76 -14.51 -8.17 -16.56
C SER A 76 -14.55 -8.20 -18.08
N PRO A 77 -13.63 -7.52 -18.77
CA PRO A 77 -13.49 -7.63 -20.22
C PRO A 77 -12.68 -8.85 -20.66
N VAL A 78 -12.30 -9.76 -19.76
CA VAL A 78 -11.66 -11.03 -20.11
C VAL A 78 -12.62 -11.88 -20.95
N GLU A 79 -12.22 -12.29 -22.16
CA GLU A 79 -13.08 -13.03 -23.07
C GLU A 79 -13.43 -14.43 -22.55
N SER A 80 -12.42 -15.11 -21.97
CA SER A 80 -12.57 -16.49 -21.52
C SER A 80 -12.80 -16.57 -20.02
N ILE A 81 -14.09 -16.59 -19.62
CA ILE A 81 -14.51 -16.72 -18.22
C ILE A 81 -15.29 -18.03 -18.07
N LEU A 82 -14.72 -18.99 -17.34
CA LEU A 82 -15.20 -20.37 -17.30
C LEU A 82 -15.53 -20.84 -15.85
N PRO A 83 -16.49 -21.76 -15.68
CA PRO A 83 -16.74 -22.37 -14.39
C PRO A 83 -15.59 -23.30 -13.97
N PHE A 84 -15.24 -23.27 -12.68
CA PHE A 84 -14.11 -23.99 -12.12
C PHE A 84 -14.45 -24.50 -10.71
N ARG A 85 -14.13 -25.76 -10.42
CA ARG A 85 -14.37 -26.37 -9.10
C ARG A 85 -13.08 -26.73 -8.38
N SER A 86 -12.05 -27.11 -9.11
CA SER A 86 -10.83 -27.70 -8.55
C SER A 86 -9.63 -27.50 -9.50
N PRO A 87 -8.42 -27.31 -8.97
CA PRO A 87 -7.21 -27.23 -9.79
C PRO A 87 -7.03 -28.37 -10.80
N GLY A 88 -7.42 -29.58 -10.46
CA GLY A 88 -7.35 -30.73 -11.39
C GLY A 88 -8.14 -30.58 -12.69
N GLN A 89 -9.02 -29.57 -12.81
CA GLN A 89 -9.73 -29.29 -14.07
C GLN A 89 -8.91 -28.40 -15.04
N VAL A 90 -7.85 -27.73 -14.56
CA VAL A 90 -7.06 -26.80 -15.37
C VAL A 90 -6.55 -27.43 -16.67
N PRO A 91 -5.90 -28.63 -16.68
CA PRO A 91 -5.41 -29.22 -17.90
C PRO A 91 -6.49 -29.47 -18.94
N LYS A 92 -7.66 -29.95 -18.49
CA LYS A 92 -8.80 -30.21 -19.37
C LYS A 92 -9.33 -28.89 -19.96
N ILE A 93 -9.50 -27.85 -19.13
CA ILE A 93 -9.99 -26.53 -19.56
C ILE A 93 -9.05 -25.93 -20.61
N LEU A 94 -7.74 -25.95 -20.36
CA LEU A 94 -6.75 -25.40 -21.29
C LEU A 94 -6.74 -26.18 -22.61
N ALA A 95 -6.81 -27.50 -22.56
CA ALA A 95 -6.87 -28.36 -23.75
C ALA A 95 -8.14 -28.10 -24.59
N GLU A 96 -9.32 -27.95 -23.95
CA GLU A 96 -10.57 -27.60 -24.63
C GLU A 96 -10.52 -26.22 -25.30
N MET A 97 -9.67 -25.31 -24.81
CA MET A 97 -9.40 -24.01 -25.40
C MET A 97 -8.29 -24.04 -26.46
N GLY A 98 -7.73 -25.20 -26.76
CA GLY A 98 -6.61 -25.35 -27.69
C GLY A 98 -5.28 -24.82 -27.16
N GLN A 99 -5.17 -24.56 -25.84
CA GLN A 99 -3.93 -24.14 -25.22
C GLN A 99 -3.07 -25.33 -24.79
N VAL A 100 -1.75 -25.12 -24.84
CA VAL A 100 -0.80 -26.12 -24.33
C VAL A 100 -0.88 -26.17 -22.81
N VAL A 101 -0.98 -27.40 -22.26
CA VAL A 101 -0.91 -27.60 -20.81
C VAL A 101 0.52 -27.36 -20.36
N PRO A 102 0.76 -26.38 -19.46
CA PRO A 102 2.13 -26.00 -19.08
C PRO A 102 2.77 -27.05 -18.16
N THR A 103 4.09 -27.10 -18.19
CA THR A 103 4.91 -27.95 -17.28
C THR A 103 5.63 -27.14 -16.21
N VAL A 104 5.98 -25.89 -16.47
CA VAL A 104 6.60 -24.96 -15.50
C VAL A 104 5.73 -23.72 -15.37
N VAL A 105 5.26 -23.46 -14.17
CA VAL A 105 4.21 -22.45 -13.90
C VAL A 105 4.63 -21.54 -12.74
N GLY A 106 4.57 -20.23 -12.97
CA GLY A 106 4.64 -19.25 -11.89
C GLY A 106 3.35 -19.22 -11.05
N VAL A 107 3.47 -18.99 -9.75
CA VAL A 107 2.31 -18.87 -8.82
C VAL A 107 2.53 -17.74 -7.84
N ASP A 108 1.48 -17.04 -7.45
CA ASP A 108 1.45 -16.03 -6.37
C ASP A 108 1.51 -16.71 -4.98
N MET A 109 2.64 -17.34 -4.67
CA MET A 109 2.79 -18.23 -3.50
C MET A 109 2.62 -17.50 -2.17
N GLY A 110 3.06 -16.25 -2.07
CA GLY A 110 2.96 -15.44 -0.86
C GLY A 110 1.52 -15.11 -0.44
N ASN A 111 0.57 -15.16 -1.38
CA ASN A 111 -0.81 -14.74 -1.18
C ASN A 111 -1.82 -15.91 -1.12
N ILE A 112 -1.34 -17.16 -1.11
CA ILE A 112 -2.19 -18.34 -1.00
C ILE A 112 -1.92 -19.11 0.30
N SER A 113 -2.97 -19.74 0.83
CA SER A 113 -2.78 -20.59 2.01
C SER A 113 -1.95 -21.84 1.67
N TRP A 114 -1.21 -22.36 2.64
CA TRP A 114 -0.47 -23.62 2.49
C TRP A 114 -1.36 -24.77 1.98
N ALA A 115 -2.61 -24.85 2.48
CA ALA A 115 -3.56 -25.85 2.04
C ALA A 115 -3.95 -25.70 0.55
N ALA A 116 -4.05 -24.46 0.06
CA ALA A 116 -4.29 -24.19 -1.36
C ALA A 116 -3.08 -24.61 -2.21
N GLY A 117 -1.87 -24.32 -1.75
CA GLY A 117 -0.62 -24.75 -2.41
C GLY A 117 -0.53 -26.29 -2.48
N GLN A 118 -0.78 -27.00 -1.36
CA GLN A 118 -0.83 -28.46 -1.37
C GLN A 118 -1.89 -29.02 -2.30
N ALA A 119 -3.08 -28.41 -2.34
CA ALA A 119 -4.14 -28.84 -3.25
C ALA A 119 -3.79 -28.60 -4.72
N LEU A 120 -3.01 -27.56 -5.02
CA LEU A 120 -2.52 -27.27 -6.36
C LEU A 120 -1.51 -28.36 -6.78
N THR A 121 -0.46 -28.58 -5.98
CA THR A 121 0.61 -29.56 -6.28
C THR A 121 0.11 -30.99 -6.37
N SER A 122 -0.78 -31.43 -5.47
CA SER A 122 -1.32 -32.80 -5.46
C SER A 122 -2.27 -33.12 -6.60
N ARG A 123 -2.84 -32.10 -7.25
CA ARG A 123 -3.82 -32.30 -8.36
C ARG A 123 -3.23 -32.01 -9.73
N LEU A 124 -2.06 -31.40 -9.78
CA LEU A 124 -1.34 -31.03 -10.99
C LEU A 124 0.12 -31.55 -10.92
N GLU A 125 0.27 -32.84 -10.61
CA GLU A 125 1.57 -33.49 -10.36
C GLU A 125 2.56 -33.38 -11.53
N HIS A 126 2.07 -33.18 -12.75
CA HIS A 126 2.88 -33.00 -13.96
C HIS A 126 3.40 -31.55 -14.12
N MET A 127 3.00 -30.61 -13.25
CA MET A 127 3.45 -29.22 -13.27
C MET A 127 4.46 -28.95 -12.17
N GLN A 128 5.54 -28.28 -12.52
CA GLN A 128 6.48 -27.68 -11.56
C GLN A 128 6.02 -26.27 -11.27
N PHE A 129 5.83 -25.95 -9.99
CA PHE A 129 5.45 -24.61 -9.52
C PHE A 129 6.65 -23.86 -9.00
N VAL A 130 6.80 -22.60 -9.39
CA VAL A 130 7.81 -21.66 -8.92
C VAL A 130 7.15 -20.38 -8.42
N SER A 131 7.74 -19.69 -7.43
CA SER A 131 7.21 -18.40 -6.97
C SER A 131 7.35 -17.36 -8.08
N ALA A 132 6.25 -16.69 -8.40
CA ALA A 132 6.19 -15.54 -9.28
C ALA A 132 5.98 -14.22 -8.50
N ASP A 133 6.05 -14.27 -7.17
CA ASP A 133 5.71 -13.14 -6.29
C ASP A 133 6.52 -11.89 -6.63
N GLN A 134 7.84 -12.03 -6.85
CA GLN A 134 8.72 -10.90 -7.20
C GLN A 134 8.37 -10.30 -8.57
N ALA A 135 8.13 -11.12 -9.58
CA ALA A 135 7.76 -10.66 -10.92
C ALA A 135 6.40 -9.94 -10.92
N LEU A 136 5.43 -10.48 -10.15
CA LEU A 136 4.12 -9.87 -9.95
C LEU A 136 4.22 -8.55 -9.18
N ALA A 137 5.06 -8.48 -8.14
CA ALA A 137 5.29 -7.27 -7.36
C ALA A 137 5.92 -6.16 -8.23
N ARG A 138 6.95 -6.48 -9.02
CA ARG A 138 7.56 -5.55 -9.99
C ARG A 138 6.55 -5.05 -11.02
N ALA A 139 5.68 -5.94 -11.51
CA ALA A 139 4.65 -5.57 -12.47
C ALA A 139 3.63 -4.59 -11.90
N ARG A 140 3.28 -4.70 -10.60
CA ARG A 140 2.38 -3.77 -9.91
C ARG A 140 3.04 -2.46 -9.50
N ALA A 141 4.34 -2.49 -9.23
CA ALA A 141 5.08 -1.31 -8.77
C ALA A 141 5.03 -0.17 -9.79
N VAL A 142 5.22 -0.49 -11.08
CA VAL A 142 5.11 0.47 -12.18
C VAL A 142 3.62 0.64 -12.55
N LYS A 143 3.04 1.81 -12.38
CA LYS A 143 1.61 2.06 -12.64
C LYS A 143 1.34 2.38 -14.10
N THR A 144 0.15 2.04 -14.57
CA THR A 144 -0.37 2.53 -15.85
C THR A 144 -0.88 3.96 -15.69
N GLN A 145 -1.16 4.65 -16.80
CA GLN A 145 -1.76 5.99 -16.73
C GLN A 145 -3.18 5.96 -16.14
N TRP A 146 -3.91 4.85 -16.32
CA TRP A 146 -5.21 4.64 -15.69
C TRP A 146 -5.07 4.52 -14.15
N GLU A 147 -4.13 3.70 -13.69
CA GLU A 147 -3.82 3.54 -12.26
C GLU A 147 -3.37 4.86 -11.62
N LEU A 148 -2.52 5.62 -12.31
CA LEU A 148 -2.07 6.95 -11.86
C LEU A 148 -3.20 7.96 -11.78
N ALA A 149 -4.16 7.93 -12.69
CA ALA A 149 -5.32 8.82 -12.64
C ALA A 149 -6.18 8.54 -11.40
N THR A 150 -6.44 7.26 -11.09
CA THR A 150 -7.16 6.84 -9.88
C THR A 150 -6.39 7.23 -8.61
N LEU A 151 -5.07 7.02 -8.57
CA LEU A 151 -4.21 7.38 -7.43
C LEU A 151 -4.13 8.90 -7.22
N ARG A 152 -4.10 9.72 -8.29
CA ARG A 152 -4.14 11.19 -8.17
C ARG A 152 -5.46 11.66 -7.56
N LEU A 153 -6.59 11.13 -8.03
CA LEU A 153 -7.91 11.46 -7.47
C LEU A 153 -8.03 11.00 -6.01
N ALA A 154 -7.54 9.80 -5.69
CA ALA A 154 -7.49 9.32 -4.31
C ALA A 154 -6.64 10.23 -3.42
N GLY A 155 -5.46 10.61 -3.90
CA GLY A 155 -4.53 11.47 -3.17
C GLY A 155 -5.05 12.89 -2.94
N GLU A 156 -5.69 13.50 -3.95
CA GLU A 156 -6.36 14.81 -3.81
C GLU A 156 -7.42 14.77 -2.72
N ARG A 157 -8.29 13.75 -2.74
CA ARG A 157 -9.34 13.56 -1.73
C ARG A 157 -8.78 13.23 -0.35
N HIS A 158 -7.68 12.47 -0.28
CA HIS A 158 -7.00 12.17 0.95
C HIS A 158 -6.45 13.44 1.59
N SER A 159 -5.72 14.27 0.82
CA SER A 159 -5.22 15.56 1.28
C SER A 159 -6.35 16.46 1.75
N GLN A 160 -7.40 16.62 0.94
CA GLN A 160 -8.57 17.42 1.30
C GLN A 160 -9.22 16.94 2.60
N SER A 161 -9.29 15.63 2.83
CA SER A 161 -9.88 15.10 4.06
C SER A 161 -9.12 15.53 5.30
N LEU A 162 -7.77 15.43 5.29
CA LEU A 162 -6.95 15.72 6.46
C LEU A 162 -6.72 17.22 6.66
N ILE A 163 -6.51 17.98 5.59
CA ILE A 163 -6.15 19.39 5.69
C ILE A 163 -7.37 20.29 5.88
N GLU A 164 -8.49 20.01 5.20
CA GLU A 164 -9.67 20.87 5.24
C GLU A 164 -10.73 20.31 6.20
N LYS A 165 -11.20 19.09 5.96
CA LYS A 165 -12.37 18.55 6.67
C LYS A 165 -12.06 18.21 8.13
N VAL A 166 -10.97 17.49 8.39
CA VAL A 166 -10.63 17.05 9.75
C VAL A 166 -10.33 18.23 10.65
N THR A 167 -9.65 19.28 10.16
CA THR A 167 -9.37 20.50 10.93
C THR A 167 -10.62 21.20 11.48
N GLU A 168 -11.75 21.07 10.78
CA GLU A 168 -13.05 21.64 11.21
C GLU A 168 -13.80 20.74 12.22
N MET A 169 -13.36 19.47 12.36
CA MET A 169 -14.09 18.45 13.12
C MET A 169 -13.43 18.05 14.43
N ILE A 170 -12.16 18.42 14.64
CA ILE A 170 -11.39 17.99 15.80
C ILE A 170 -10.94 19.19 16.67
N GLU A 171 -10.86 18.97 17.98
CA GLU A 171 -10.35 19.95 18.92
C GLU A 171 -9.70 19.27 20.15
N PRO A 172 -8.78 19.93 20.84
CA PRO A 172 -8.26 19.45 22.13
C PRO A 172 -9.39 19.19 23.14
N GLY A 173 -9.34 18.04 23.80
CA GLY A 173 -10.40 17.52 24.68
C GLY A 173 -11.10 16.30 24.10
N MET A 174 -11.00 16.04 22.81
CA MET A 174 -11.52 14.83 22.18
C MET A 174 -10.62 13.62 22.48
N SER A 175 -11.24 12.44 22.56
CA SER A 175 -10.48 11.19 22.62
C SER A 175 -9.92 10.81 21.23
N GLU A 176 -8.84 10.01 21.21
CA GLU A 176 -8.32 9.48 19.93
C GLU A 176 -9.40 8.74 19.14
N ARG A 177 -10.33 8.05 19.82
CA ARG A 177 -11.46 7.38 19.18
C ARG A 177 -12.44 8.34 18.51
N ASP A 178 -12.75 9.47 19.19
CA ASP A 178 -13.63 10.49 18.60
C ASP A 178 -12.99 11.16 17.40
N ILE A 179 -11.67 11.42 17.48
CA ILE A 179 -10.86 11.92 16.36
C ILE A 179 -10.85 10.90 15.23
N ALA A 180 -10.60 9.62 15.49
CA ALA A 180 -10.62 8.57 14.47
C ALA A 180 -12.00 8.50 13.77
N LYS A 181 -13.09 8.71 14.50
CA LYS A 181 -14.44 8.80 13.93
C LYS A 181 -14.59 10.04 13.02
N ALA A 182 -14.04 11.18 13.43
CA ALA A 182 -14.05 12.39 12.61
C ALA A 182 -13.26 12.20 11.31
N VAL A 183 -12.05 11.64 11.40
CA VAL A 183 -11.21 11.29 10.25
C VAL A 183 -11.92 10.33 9.30
N TRP A 184 -12.50 9.25 9.83
CA TRP A 184 -13.30 8.32 9.04
C TRP A 184 -14.46 9.01 8.31
N THR A 185 -15.20 9.87 9.03
CA THR A 185 -16.33 10.59 8.44
C THR A 185 -15.87 11.50 7.31
N ALA A 186 -14.82 12.28 7.51
CA ALA A 186 -14.26 13.17 6.50
C ALA A 186 -13.80 12.40 5.24
N MET A 187 -13.12 11.28 5.43
CA MET A 187 -12.65 10.45 4.33
C MET A 187 -13.82 9.77 3.61
N TYR A 188 -14.80 9.24 4.34
CA TYR A 188 -15.97 8.59 3.76
C TYR A 188 -16.81 9.56 2.92
N ASP A 189 -17.02 10.78 3.39
CA ASP A 189 -17.73 11.84 2.67
C ASP A 189 -17.05 12.23 1.36
N LEU A 190 -15.73 12.04 1.27
CA LEU A 190 -14.94 12.25 0.05
C LEU A 190 -14.78 10.97 -0.80
N GLY A 191 -15.48 9.90 -0.45
CA GLY A 191 -15.59 8.69 -1.26
C GLY A 191 -14.60 7.58 -0.92
N HIS A 192 -13.95 7.62 0.26
CA HIS A 192 -13.19 6.47 0.77
C HIS A 192 -14.11 5.25 0.89
N GLN A 193 -13.65 4.09 0.38
CA GLN A 193 -14.50 2.90 0.23
C GLN A 193 -14.35 1.88 1.36
N GLY A 194 -13.51 2.15 2.35
CA GLY A 194 -13.47 1.43 3.62
C GLY A 194 -12.71 0.11 3.64
N GLN A 195 -12.15 -0.34 2.53
CA GLN A 195 -11.35 -1.56 2.49
C GLN A 195 -9.89 -1.24 2.26
N ILE A 196 -9.07 -1.43 3.27
CA ILE A 196 -7.62 -1.25 3.16
C ILE A 196 -6.98 -2.64 3.07
N ARG A 197 -6.14 -2.86 2.05
CA ARG A 197 -5.52 -4.15 1.76
C ARG A 197 -4.04 -4.10 2.06
N MET A 198 -3.63 -4.96 3.01
CA MET A 198 -2.22 -5.23 3.31
C MET A 198 -1.74 -6.41 2.47
N ASN A 199 -0.47 -6.42 2.09
CA ASN A 199 0.13 -7.52 1.34
C ASN A 199 0.51 -8.70 2.25
N GLY A 200 0.77 -8.42 3.53
CA GLY A 200 1.10 -9.43 4.55
C GLY A 200 -0.12 -10.30 4.92
N PRO A 201 0.02 -11.65 4.95
CA PRO A 201 -1.08 -12.53 5.34
C PRO A 201 -1.53 -12.28 6.79
N GLY A 202 -2.81 -11.98 6.99
CA GLY A 202 -3.42 -11.74 8.31
C GLY A 202 -3.22 -10.32 8.85
N GLU A 203 -2.60 -9.43 8.10
CA GLU A 203 -2.55 -8.02 8.42
C GLU A 203 -3.86 -7.35 7.99
N GLU A 204 -4.44 -6.60 8.93
CA GLU A 204 -5.71 -5.89 8.72
C GLU A 204 -5.53 -4.42 9.09
N LEU A 205 -6.01 -3.52 8.26
CA LEU A 205 -6.03 -2.10 8.52
C LEU A 205 -7.40 -1.54 8.15
N TYR A 206 -8.00 -0.78 9.07
CA TYR A 206 -9.32 -0.20 8.85
C TYR A 206 -9.24 1.26 8.37
N LEU A 207 -8.42 2.07 9.02
CA LEU A 207 -8.28 3.50 8.73
C LEU A 207 -6.81 3.90 8.71
N GLY A 208 -6.09 3.50 9.73
CA GLY A 208 -4.74 3.90 10.08
C GLY A 208 -4.61 4.17 11.56
N VAL A 209 -3.79 5.14 11.92
CA VAL A 209 -3.41 5.46 13.30
C VAL A 209 -3.84 6.87 13.65
N VAL A 210 -4.40 7.03 14.86
CA VAL A 210 -4.64 8.32 15.51
C VAL A 210 -3.99 8.25 16.88
N ALA A 211 -2.96 9.06 17.11
CA ALA A 211 -2.19 9.03 18.35
C ALA A 211 -1.91 10.44 18.89
N ALA A 212 -2.38 10.70 20.11
CA ALA A 212 -2.27 11.99 20.79
C ALA A 212 -1.13 11.99 21.82
N GLY A 213 -0.25 12.99 21.73
CA GLY A 213 0.91 13.13 22.61
C GLY A 213 1.79 11.89 22.58
N ASP A 214 2.24 11.44 23.76
CA ASP A 214 3.14 10.29 23.89
C ASP A 214 2.52 8.93 23.51
N SER A 215 1.23 8.88 23.19
CA SER A 215 0.60 7.71 22.58
C SER A 215 1.25 7.35 21.24
N GLY A 216 1.78 8.34 20.48
CA GLY A 216 2.53 8.13 19.25
C GLY A 216 3.85 7.37 19.43
N ASN A 217 4.32 7.22 20.67
CA ASN A 217 5.52 6.44 21.04
C ASN A 217 5.18 5.08 21.69
N TYR A 218 3.89 4.74 21.80
CA TYR A 218 3.47 3.48 22.42
C TYR A 218 3.94 2.29 21.56
N PRO A 219 4.36 1.17 22.19
CA PRO A 219 4.78 -0.01 21.44
C PRO A 219 3.71 -0.51 20.48
N THR A 220 4.07 -0.65 19.20
CA THR A 220 3.18 -1.15 18.14
C THR A 220 3.43 -2.63 17.85
N VAL A 221 2.43 -3.27 17.27
CA VAL A 221 2.52 -4.66 16.77
C VAL A 221 2.50 -4.71 15.24
N THR A 222 2.40 -3.57 14.58
CA THR A 222 2.40 -3.46 13.11
C THR A 222 3.74 -2.97 12.61
N ASN A 223 3.99 -3.17 11.34
CA ASN A 223 5.21 -2.74 10.66
C ASN A 223 5.09 -1.27 10.20
N GLY A 224 4.94 -0.34 11.15
CA GLY A 224 4.85 1.10 10.91
C GLY A 224 5.55 1.89 12.02
N PRO A 225 6.04 3.13 11.74
CA PRO A 225 6.83 3.92 12.68
C PRO A 225 5.99 4.54 13.82
N VAL A 226 4.71 4.81 13.58
CA VAL A 226 3.84 5.46 14.57
C VAL A 226 3.37 4.47 15.61
N GLY A 227 3.65 4.78 16.88
CA GLY A 227 3.11 4.05 18.00
C GLY A 227 1.62 4.34 18.22
N TYR A 228 0.91 3.40 18.82
CA TYR A 228 -0.51 3.58 19.16
C TYR A 228 -0.99 2.53 20.17
N ARG A 229 -1.97 2.89 20.98
CA ARG A 229 -2.60 1.97 21.94
C ARG A 229 -3.68 1.12 21.27
N GLY A 230 -4.34 1.66 20.27
CA GLY A 230 -5.46 1.02 19.58
C GLY A 230 -6.73 0.91 20.42
N ALA A 231 -7.79 0.42 19.81
CA ALA A 231 -9.09 0.28 20.46
C ALA A 231 -9.12 -0.86 21.49
N HIS A 232 -8.41 -1.94 21.24
CA HIS A 232 -8.32 -3.15 22.05
C HIS A 232 -7.14 -4.02 21.59
N PRO A 233 -6.52 -4.87 22.44
CA PRO A 233 -5.44 -5.76 22.00
C PRO A 233 -5.77 -6.65 20.78
N GLY A 234 -7.03 -7.04 20.60
CA GLY A 234 -7.50 -7.76 19.42
C GLY A 234 -7.92 -6.85 18.26
N VAL A 235 -7.89 -5.52 18.44
CA VAL A 235 -8.11 -4.48 17.42
C VAL A 235 -7.09 -3.38 17.69
N PRO A 236 -5.82 -3.62 17.37
CA PRO A 236 -4.73 -2.75 17.82
C PRO A 236 -4.67 -1.41 17.08
N GLN A 237 -5.41 -1.24 16.02
CA GLN A 237 -5.47 0.01 15.24
C GLN A 237 -6.59 0.92 15.75
N MET A 238 -6.78 2.06 15.05
CA MET A 238 -7.70 3.11 15.44
C MET A 238 -7.24 3.89 16.68
N GLY A 239 -8.08 4.76 17.19
CA GLY A 239 -7.81 5.56 18.39
C GLY A 239 -8.31 4.90 19.68
N TYR A 240 -7.60 5.12 20.77
CA TYR A 240 -7.96 4.66 22.10
C TYR A 240 -8.92 5.64 22.80
N ALA A 241 -10.07 5.14 23.25
CA ALA A 241 -11.08 5.98 23.91
C ALA A 241 -10.63 6.61 25.24
N GLY A 242 -9.65 5.99 25.91
CA GLY A 242 -9.09 6.49 27.18
C GLY A 242 -7.96 7.49 27.02
N GLN A 243 -7.47 7.74 25.80
CA GLN A 243 -6.47 8.75 25.51
C GLN A 243 -7.16 10.01 24.99
N ILE A 244 -6.97 11.11 25.70
CA ILE A 244 -7.54 12.41 25.36
C ILE A 244 -6.43 13.29 24.81
N TRP A 245 -6.66 13.90 23.64
CA TRP A 245 -5.78 14.92 23.10
C TRP A 245 -5.82 16.19 23.94
N GLN A 246 -4.71 16.59 24.51
CA GLN A 246 -4.63 17.73 25.39
C GLN A 246 -4.15 18.99 24.66
N LYS A 247 -4.43 20.15 25.26
CA LYS A 247 -3.79 21.42 24.82
C LYS A 247 -2.27 21.31 24.96
N ASN A 248 -1.57 21.93 24.00
CA ASN A 248 -0.11 21.94 23.89
C ASN A 248 0.50 20.53 23.69
N GLN A 249 -0.25 19.62 23.06
CA GLN A 249 0.25 18.32 22.63
C GLN A 249 0.13 18.15 21.12
N PRO A 250 1.05 17.41 20.50
CA PRO A 250 0.90 16.97 19.11
C PRO A 250 -0.18 15.89 19.04
N LEU A 251 -0.78 15.80 17.86
CA LEU A 251 -1.63 14.71 17.44
C LEU A 251 -1.14 14.26 16.06
N ILE A 252 -0.74 13.03 15.91
CA ILE A 252 -0.40 12.45 14.62
C ILE A 252 -1.58 11.61 14.10
N VAL A 253 -1.96 11.87 12.86
CA VAL A 253 -2.99 11.13 12.12
C VAL A 253 -2.33 10.59 10.87
N ASP A 254 -2.15 9.29 10.85
CA ASP A 254 -1.46 8.52 9.83
C ASP A 254 -2.47 7.54 9.22
N THR A 255 -2.87 7.77 7.98
CA THR A 255 -4.05 7.12 7.41
C THR A 255 -3.90 6.76 5.94
N VAL A 256 -4.69 5.78 5.54
CA VAL A 256 -4.76 5.28 4.17
C VAL A 256 -6.11 5.60 3.55
N PHE A 257 -6.11 6.28 2.41
CA PHE A 257 -7.33 6.50 1.61
C PHE A 257 -7.43 5.47 0.49
N GLN A 258 -8.61 4.87 0.33
CA GLN A 258 -8.83 3.85 -0.70
C GLN A 258 -9.93 4.28 -1.67
N LEU A 259 -9.63 4.25 -2.97
CA LEU A 259 -10.56 4.51 -4.06
C LEU A 259 -10.39 3.45 -5.16
N GLU A 260 -11.48 2.82 -5.57
CA GLU A 260 -11.51 1.81 -6.65
C GLU A 260 -10.46 0.69 -6.50
N GLY A 261 -10.14 0.37 -5.25
CA GLY A 261 -9.16 -0.67 -4.91
C GLY A 261 -7.72 -0.19 -4.79
N TYR A 262 -7.43 1.09 -5.07
CA TYR A 262 -6.10 1.71 -4.94
C TYR A 262 -5.99 2.53 -3.67
N HIS A 263 -4.78 2.58 -3.11
CA HIS A 263 -4.49 3.22 -1.84
C HIS A 263 -3.50 4.36 -2.01
N THR A 264 -3.70 5.41 -1.24
CA THR A 264 -2.71 6.46 -0.97
C THR A 264 -2.48 6.55 0.52
N ASP A 265 -1.26 6.87 0.94
CA ASP A 265 -0.85 7.02 2.32
C ASP A 265 -0.45 8.45 2.61
N LYS A 266 -0.89 8.96 3.76
CA LYS A 266 -0.58 10.32 4.20
C LYS A 266 -0.65 10.47 5.71
N THR A 267 0.35 11.11 6.26
CA THR A 267 0.35 11.57 7.66
C THR A 267 0.12 13.08 7.72
N GLN A 268 -0.71 13.50 8.67
CA GLN A 268 -0.85 14.90 9.09
C GLN A 268 -0.61 15.02 10.59
N VAL A 269 0.23 15.98 10.96
CA VAL A 269 0.45 16.37 12.37
C VAL A 269 -0.38 17.61 12.69
N TYR A 270 -1.14 17.52 13.79
CA TYR A 270 -1.85 18.65 14.39
C TYR A 270 -1.24 18.99 15.74
N PHE A 271 -1.46 20.20 16.21
CA PHE A 271 -1.04 20.64 17.54
C PHE A 271 -2.18 21.39 18.24
N GLY A 272 -2.49 20.97 19.45
CA GLY A 272 -3.60 21.54 20.23
C GLY A 272 -3.27 22.89 20.84
N GLY A 273 -3.18 23.95 20.02
CA GLY A 273 -2.84 25.28 20.50
C GLY A 273 -2.18 26.15 19.44
N GLN A 274 -1.59 27.24 19.86
CA GLN A 274 -0.96 28.20 18.93
C GLN A 274 0.45 27.73 18.51
N SER A 275 0.87 28.04 17.29
CA SER A 275 2.20 27.70 16.73
C SER A 275 3.38 28.10 17.62
N ARG A 276 3.28 29.25 18.33
CA ARG A 276 4.31 29.66 19.29
C ARG A 276 4.46 28.76 20.51
N ASN A 277 3.46 27.90 20.78
CA ASN A 277 3.47 26.98 21.92
C ASN A 277 4.02 25.61 21.54
N VAL A 278 4.26 25.34 20.26
CA VAL A 278 4.89 24.08 19.82
C VAL A 278 6.31 24.05 20.39
N PRO A 279 6.68 23.02 21.17
CA PRO A 279 8.03 22.86 21.70
C PRO A 279 9.09 22.90 20.59
N GLU A 280 10.22 23.52 20.88
CA GLU A 280 11.29 23.69 19.88
C GLU A 280 11.84 22.33 19.41
N GLU A 281 11.94 21.36 20.30
CA GLU A 281 12.37 20.01 19.97
C GLU A 281 11.41 19.32 18.98
N LEU A 282 10.08 19.48 19.15
CA LEU A 282 9.08 18.98 18.19
C LEU A 282 9.21 19.66 16.82
N LYS A 283 9.44 20.98 16.80
CA LYS A 283 9.65 21.70 15.55
C LYS A 283 10.88 21.22 14.82
N ASN A 284 12.01 21.09 15.54
CA ASN A 284 13.27 20.64 14.97
C ASN A 284 13.18 19.21 14.44
N ALA A 285 12.51 18.30 15.16
CA ALA A 285 12.28 16.95 14.71
C ALA A 285 11.37 16.91 13.46
N HIS A 286 10.32 17.72 13.44
CA HIS A 286 9.43 17.80 12.29
C HIS A 286 10.14 18.39 11.06
N THR A 287 10.92 19.46 11.25
CA THR A 287 11.76 20.06 10.19
C THR A 287 12.75 19.04 9.63
N MET A 288 13.38 18.21 10.49
CA MET A 288 14.25 17.13 10.03
C MET A 288 13.52 16.13 9.14
N CYS A 289 12.29 15.78 9.50
CA CYS A 289 11.45 14.93 8.67
C CYS A 289 11.11 15.58 7.32
N GLN A 290 10.77 16.87 7.31
CA GLN A 290 10.54 17.64 6.08
C GLN A 290 11.79 17.71 5.18
N GLU A 291 12.98 17.90 5.76
CA GLU A 291 14.25 17.91 5.02
C GLU A 291 14.53 16.53 4.38
N ILE A 292 14.34 15.44 5.12
CA ILE A 292 14.49 14.07 4.58
C ILE A 292 13.47 13.83 3.47
N HIS A 293 12.22 14.19 3.70
CA HIS A 293 11.11 13.98 2.78
C HIS A 293 11.33 14.71 1.45
N SER A 294 11.71 16.01 1.52
CA SER A 294 12.06 16.81 0.36
C SER A 294 13.26 16.24 -0.41
N TRP A 295 14.31 15.84 0.33
CA TRP A 295 15.48 15.22 -0.28
C TRP A 295 15.13 13.89 -0.97
N LEU A 296 14.32 13.05 -0.34
CA LEU A 296 13.83 11.81 -0.95
C LEU A 296 13.03 12.09 -2.22
N ALA A 297 12.09 13.05 -2.17
CA ALA A 297 11.30 13.43 -3.33
C ALA A 297 12.19 13.89 -4.50
N ASP A 298 13.18 14.75 -4.26
CA ASP A 298 14.12 15.23 -5.28
C ASP A 298 14.94 14.08 -5.92
N ASN A 299 15.21 13.01 -5.15
CA ASN A 299 16.03 11.88 -5.59
C ASN A 299 15.20 10.64 -6.03
N LEU A 300 13.88 10.73 -5.99
CA LEU A 300 12.97 9.65 -6.39
C LEU A 300 12.85 9.57 -7.91
N ARG A 301 13.90 9.07 -8.58
CA ARG A 301 14.05 9.06 -10.03
C ARG A 301 14.32 7.66 -10.57
N PRO A 302 13.99 7.38 -11.84
CA PRO A 302 14.40 6.13 -12.49
C PRO A 302 15.91 5.90 -12.37
N GLY A 303 16.29 4.69 -11.99
CA GLY A 303 17.68 4.30 -11.74
C GLY A 303 18.18 4.48 -10.30
N ALA A 304 17.51 5.25 -9.46
CA ALA A 304 17.84 5.35 -8.04
C ALA A 304 17.59 4.01 -7.34
N LYS A 305 18.47 3.62 -6.43
CA LYS A 305 18.30 2.38 -5.65
C LYS A 305 17.70 2.69 -4.28
N PRO A 306 16.61 2.02 -3.90
CA PRO A 306 15.96 2.19 -2.60
C PRO A 306 16.91 2.06 -1.42
N SER A 307 17.87 1.09 -1.45
CA SER A 307 18.85 0.89 -0.39
C SER A 307 19.83 2.07 -0.24
N GLU A 308 20.22 2.71 -1.34
CA GLU A 308 21.10 3.88 -1.33
C GLU A 308 20.35 5.11 -0.79
N LEU A 309 19.09 5.32 -1.21
CA LEU A 309 18.23 6.39 -0.67
C LEU A 309 18.03 6.24 0.84
N TYR A 310 17.72 5.04 1.31
CA TYR A 310 17.59 4.76 2.74
C TYR A 310 18.88 5.02 3.52
N SER A 311 20.04 4.60 3.01
CA SER A 311 21.34 4.84 3.65
C SER A 311 21.63 6.33 3.81
N GLN A 312 21.31 7.16 2.81
CA GLN A 312 21.50 8.61 2.89
C GLN A 312 20.56 9.25 3.94
N CYS A 313 19.32 8.75 4.08
CA CYS A 313 18.44 9.22 5.17
C CYS A 313 19.05 8.93 6.54
N LEU A 314 19.61 7.75 6.76
CA LEU A 314 20.27 7.40 8.02
C LEU A 314 21.49 8.30 8.29
N ASP A 315 22.28 8.63 7.27
CA ASP A 315 23.41 9.58 7.39
C ASP A 315 22.95 10.98 7.77
N MET A 316 21.82 11.45 7.22
CA MET A 316 21.23 12.75 7.57
C MET A 316 20.77 12.76 9.04
N VAL A 317 20.07 11.72 9.47
CA VAL A 317 19.58 11.54 10.84
C VAL A 317 20.74 11.51 11.84
N GLN A 318 21.79 10.74 11.55
CA GLN A 318 22.97 10.61 12.41
C GLN A 318 23.69 11.96 12.59
N LYS A 319 23.85 12.74 11.54
CA LYS A 319 24.49 14.06 11.61
C LYS A 319 23.76 15.05 12.54
N GLN A 320 22.45 14.86 12.71
CA GLN A 320 21.59 15.75 13.50
C GLN A 320 21.26 15.15 14.90
N GLY A 321 21.65 13.90 15.18
CA GLY A 321 21.45 13.24 16.47
C GLY A 321 20.04 12.74 16.76
N TRP A 322 19.29 12.36 15.70
CA TRP A 322 17.91 11.89 15.82
C TRP A 322 17.74 10.36 15.76
N GLU A 323 18.85 9.58 15.82
CA GLU A 323 18.84 8.12 15.59
C GLU A 323 17.89 7.38 16.53
N ASN A 324 17.77 7.84 17.78
CA ASN A 324 16.95 7.13 18.78
C ASN A 324 15.45 7.21 18.53
N GLY A 325 15.00 8.24 17.80
CA GLY A 325 13.58 8.50 17.53
C GLY A 325 13.16 8.26 16.08
N PHE A 326 14.12 8.12 15.17
CA PHE A 326 13.82 8.03 13.73
C PHE A 326 13.16 6.71 13.36
N MET A 327 12.05 6.80 12.64
CA MET A 327 11.21 5.68 12.21
C MET A 327 10.72 4.82 13.38
N GLY A 328 10.36 5.45 14.50
CA GLY A 328 9.91 4.81 15.73
C GLY A 328 10.83 5.08 16.91
N LEU A 329 10.30 5.06 18.12
CA LEU A 329 11.09 5.32 19.32
C LEU A 329 11.76 4.05 19.87
N GLY A 330 13.09 4.07 20.01
CA GLY A 330 13.86 3.01 20.66
C GLY A 330 13.72 1.66 19.95
N GLN A 331 13.14 0.67 20.62
CA GLN A 331 12.96 -0.68 20.05
C GLN A 331 11.79 -0.81 19.07
N ASN A 332 10.99 0.23 18.90
CA ASN A 332 9.87 0.24 17.95
C ASN A 332 10.29 0.73 16.55
N GLN A 333 11.58 0.99 16.33
CA GLN A 333 12.08 1.44 15.05
C GLN A 333 11.86 0.42 13.94
N VAL A 334 11.31 0.88 12.80
CA VAL A 334 11.19 0.07 11.60
C VAL A 334 12.35 0.34 10.65
N PRO A 335 12.86 -0.68 9.92
CA PRO A 335 14.08 -0.57 9.12
C PRO A 335 13.82 -0.10 7.67
N PHE A 336 12.94 0.88 7.48
CA PHE A 336 12.64 1.49 6.18
C PHE A 336 12.19 2.94 6.39
N VAL A 337 12.07 3.73 5.32
CA VAL A 337 11.62 5.14 5.35
C VAL A 337 10.53 5.41 4.30
N GLY A 338 10.05 4.36 3.68
CA GLY A 338 9.00 4.42 2.68
C GLY A 338 8.79 3.07 2.01
N HIS A 339 7.70 2.92 1.31
CA HIS A 339 7.31 1.67 0.67
C HIS A 339 6.52 1.91 -0.62
N GLY A 340 6.49 0.93 -1.50
CA GLY A 340 5.59 0.92 -2.65
C GLY A 340 4.13 0.89 -2.19
N ILE A 341 3.26 1.51 -2.98
CA ILE A 341 1.83 1.58 -2.68
C ILE A 341 1.02 1.49 -3.97
N GLY A 342 -0.22 1.02 -3.86
CA GLY A 342 -1.15 0.90 -4.97
C GLY A 342 -2.33 0.02 -4.60
N ILE A 343 -2.42 -1.19 -5.15
CA ILE A 343 -3.49 -2.13 -4.82
C ILE A 343 -3.33 -2.77 -3.43
N TYR A 344 -2.12 -2.71 -2.89
CA TYR A 344 -1.78 -2.93 -1.49
C TYR A 344 -1.17 -1.66 -0.91
N VAL A 345 -1.29 -1.48 0.40
CA VAL A 345 -0.63 -0.37 1.11
C VAL A 345 0.87 -0.59 1.11
N ASP A 346 1.32 -1.72 1.59
CA ASP A 346 2.71 -2.14 1.76
C ASP A 346 3.22 -2.95 0.54
N ASP A 347 3.20 -2.33 -0.65
CA ASP A 347 3.66 -3.00 -1.86
C ASP A 347 5.19 -2.82 -2.06
N TRP A 348 5.75 -3.58 -2.99
CA TRP A 348 7.16 -3.48 -3.36
C TRP A 348 7.44 -2.23 -4.22
N PRO A 349 8.63 -1.59 -4.13
CA PRO A 349 9.75 -1.86 -3.22
C PRO A 349 9.63 -1.11 -1.89
N ALA A 350 10.32 -1.56 -0.85
CA ALA A 350 10.58 -0.73 0.32
C ALA A 350 11.85 0.11 0.14
N LEU A 351 11.85 1.34 0.66
CA LEU A 351 13.05 2.15 0.84
C LEU A 351 13.78 1.67 2.10
N ALA A 352 14.53 0.59 1.94
CA ALA A 352 15.16 -0.16 3.03
C ALA A 352 16.48 -0.78 2.57
N ALA A 353 17.28 -1.26 3.53
CA ALA A 353 18.51 -1.99 3.22
C ALA A 353 18.22 -3.23 2.35
N LYS A 354 19.10 -3.54 1.42
CA LYS A 354 19.03 -4.71 0.50
C LYS A 354 17.96 -4.61 -0.61
N PHE A 355 17.26 -3.50 -0.75
CA PHE A 355 16.41 -3.24 -1.90
C PHE A 355 17.22 -2.53 -2.99
N ASP A 356 17.99 -3.32 -3.76
CA ASP A 356 18.98 -2.81 -4.73
C ASP A 356 18.44 -2.72 -6.17
N THR A 357 17.24 -3.23 -6.44
CA THR A 357 16.59 -3.08 -7.74
C THR A 357 16.28 -1.60 -7.97
N PRO A 358 16.79 -0.99 -9.05
CA PRO A 358 16.56 0.42 -9.32
C PRO A 358 15.06 0.73 -9.51
N LEU A 359 14.67 1.93 -9.11
CA LEU A 359 13.35 2.47 -9.38
C LEU A 359 13.13 2.64 -10.88
N GLU A 360 11.91 2.43 -11.33
CA GLU A 360 11.46 2.67 -12.71
C GLU A 360 10.47 3.85 -12.71
N GLU A 361 10.35 4.54 -13.84
CA GLU A 361 9.36 5.60 -14.03
C GLU A 361 7.95 5.06 -13.80
N ASP A 362 7.05 5.90 -13.28
CA ASP A 362 5.68 5.54 -12.90
C ASP A 362 5.55 4.55 -11.74
N MET A 363 6.63 4.22 -11.03
CA MET A 363 6.48 3.61 -9.70
C MET A 363 5.82 4.61 -8.75
N VAL A 364 5.05 4.09 -7.78
CA VAL A 364 4.41 4.93 -6.74
C VAL A 364 4.82 4.41 -5.38
N LEU A 365 5.33 5.33 -4.55
CA LEU A 365 5.81 5.05 -3.19
C LEU A 365 5.24 6.05 -2.18
N ALA A 366 4.98 5.59 -0.97
CA ALA A 366 4.83 6.43 0.22
C ALA A 366 6.23 6.76 0.77
N LEU A 367 6.46 8.02 1.13
CA LEU A 367 7.68 8.50 1.80
C LEU A 367 7.25 9.02 3.17
N GLU A 368 7.78 8.44 4.26
CA GLU A 368 7.19 8.60 5.59
C GLU A 368 8.17 8.87 6.74
N PRO A 369 9.18 9.74 6.61
CA PRO A 369 10.09 10.03 7.71
C PRO A 369 9.34 10.56 8.93
N LYS A 370 9.52 9.88 10.07
CA LYS A 370 8.87 10.20 11.33
C LYS A 370 9.88 10.12 12.47
N ILE A 371 9.72 10.96 13.50
CA ILE A 371 10.59 11.01 14.68
C ILE A 371 9.74 11.00 15.94
N GLY A 372 9.98 10.02 16.81
CA GLY A 372 9.39 9.94 18.15
C GLY A 372 10.26 10.66 19.19
N ILE A 373 9.65 11.50 20.02
CA ILE A 373 10.30 12.25 21.09
C ILE A 373 9.75 11.76 22.43
N PRO A 374 10.61 11.22 23.33
CA PRO A 374 10.17 10.66 24.60
C PRO A 374 9.31 11.65 25.43
N GLY A 375 8.13 11.21 25.87
CA GLY A 375 7.23 12.02 26.70
C GLY A 375 6.49 13.15 25.99
N GLN A 376 6.77 13.39 24.70
CA GLN A 376 6.09 14.42 23.93
C GLN A 376 5.19 13.85 22.83
N GLY A 377 5.62 12.79 22.14
CA GLY A 377 4.89 12.16 21.07
C GLY A 377 5.72 12.00 19.82
N MET A 378 5.05 11.80 18.70
CA MET A 378 5.67 11.61 17.39
C MET A 378 5.26 12.71 16.43
N VAL A 379 6.21 13.15 15.61
CA VAL A 379 6.01 14.06 14.48
C VAL A 379 6.64 13.47 13.23
N GLY A 380 6.23 13.96 12.09
CA GLY A 380 6.78 13.55 10.80
C GLY A 380 5.86 13.95 9.67
N VAL A 381 6.24 13.55 8.48
CA VAL A 381 5.51 13.81 7.26
C VAL A 381 5.37 12.53 6.46
N GLU A 382 4.28 12.41 5.73
CA GLU A 382 4.10 11.33 4.78
C GLU A 382 3.24 11.78 3.62
N ASN A 383 3.70 11.44 2.43
CA ASN A 383 2.95 11.62 1.21
C ASN A 383 3.24 10.49 0.21
N THR A 384 2.27 10.23 -0.66
CA THR A 384 2.41 9.29 -1.77
C THR A 384 2.97 10.01 -2.99
N PHE A 385 4.02 9.44 -3.61
CA PHE A 385 4.75 10.02 -4.74
C PHE A 385 4.78 9.11 -5.95
N GLN A 386 4.64 9.70 -7.13
CA GLN A 386 4.97 9.09 -8.41
C GLN A 386 6.45 9.35 -8.75
N VAL A 387 7.19 8.31 -9.09
CA VAL A 387 8.57 8.42 -9.62
C VAL A 387 8.54 9.00 -11.02
N THR A 388 9.26 10.09 -11.24
CA THR A 388 9.43 10.70 -12.57
C THR A 388 10.89 11.01 -12.87
N SER A 389 11.22 11.29 -14.13
CA SER A 389 12.58 11.68 -14.54
C SER A 389 13.07 12.99 -13.88
N GLN A 390 12.17 13.81 -13.33
CA GLN A 390 12.48 15.07 -12.67
C GLN A 390 12.55 14.99 -11.14
N GLY A 391 12.20 13.83 -10.56
CA GLY A 391 12.03 13.59 -9.13
C GLY A 391 10.64 13.03 -8.83
N GLY A 392 10.32 12.85 -7.56
CA GLY A 392 9.00 12.43 -7.12
C GLY A 392 7.96 13.55 -7.25
N VAL A 393 6.80 13.21 -7.81
CA VAL A 393 5.65 14.11 -7.87
C VAL A 393 4.63 13.65 -6.84
N SER A 394 4.33 14.52 -5.87
CA SER A 394 3.35 14.19 -4.83
C SER A 394 1.94 14.02 -5.42
N LEU A 395 1.28 12.95 -5.01
CA LEU A 395 -0.12 12.65 -5.34
C LEU A 395 -1.08 13.10 -4.22
N THR A 396 -0.56 13.29 -2.99
CA THR A 396 -1.34 13.64 -1.79
C THR A 396 -1.13 15.08 -1.34
N GLY A 397 -0.67 15.95 -2.25
CA GLY A 397 -0.44 17.38 -1.98
C GLY A 397 0.91 17.67 -1.32
N GLU A 398 1.17 18.93 -1.06
CA GLU A 398 2.45 19.45 -0.55
C GLU A 398 2.33 20.01 0.89
N ALA A 399 1.17 19.83 1.55
CA ALA A 399 0.99 20.32 2.90
C ALA A 399 1.69 19.38 3.90
N GLU A 400 2.70 19.89 4.55
CA GLU A 400 3.56 19.14 5.48
C GLU A 400 3.74 19.85 6.83
N ASP A 401 3.17 21.05 7.00
CA ASP A 401 3.29 21.81 8.22
C ASP A 401 2.46 21.24 9.38
N ILE A 402 2.90 21.50 10.62
CA ILE A 402 2.10 21.21 11.81
C ILE A 402 0.90 22.17 11.84
N LEU A 403 -0.30 21.63 11.74
CA LEU A 403 -1.55 22.40 11.82
C LEU A 403 -1.93 22.66 13.27
N CYS A 404 -2.02 23.93 13.65
CA CYS A 404 -2.35 24.35 15.02
C CYS A 404 -3.84 24.65 15.15
N LEU A 405 -4.51 23.96 16.07
CA LEU A 405 -5.96 24.02 16.32
C LEU A 405 -6.29 24.46 17.77
#